data_cb80946149098bc26f3631414ee943ca
#
_entry.id   cb80946149098bc26f3631414ee943ca
#
_cell.length_a   1.000
_cell.length_b   1.000
_cell.length_c   1.000
_cell.angle_alpha   90.00
_cell.angle_beta   90.00
_cell.angle_gamma   90.00
#
_symmetry.space_group_name_H-M   'P 1'
#
loop_
_entity.id
_entity.type
_entity.pdbx_description
1 polymer ?
#
loop_
_entity_poly.entity_id
_entity_poly.type
_entity_poly.pdbx_seq_one_letter_code
_entity_poly.pdbx_strand_id
1 'polypeptide(L)'
;MSTETVKTPLASGRKAIFSPASSPVYAPGRRDFFKYRQLAASEGEMTAQVMTTNAGLTEPTGWHYHICESQFIYVLKGTLDLDLEDGSSVHMVAGDSLLLPGGMKHNETSTSTDFELLEVMLPKLEGTVPCDPPGSDQSK
;
A
#
# COMPACT_ATOMS: atom_id res chain seq x y z
N MET A 1 26.49 28.79 3.64
CA MET A 1 26.00 28.00 3.55
C MET A 1 24.72 27.79 4.00
N SER A 2 24.07 27.17 3.67
CA SER A 2 22.67 27.07 3.81
C SER A 2 22.24 26.31 5.00
N THR A 3 22.94 26.44 6.04
CA THR A 3 22.56 25.75 7.25
C THR A 3 21.28 26.30 7.84
N GLU A 4 20.80 27.40 7.32
CA GLU A 4 19.56 27.96 7.83
C GLU A 4 18.42 27.00 7.69
N THR A 5 18.45 26.16 6.67
CA THR A 5 17.34 25.24 6.45
C THR A 5 17.22 24.19 7.53
N VAL A 6 18.29 23.93 8.28
CA VAL A 6 18.22 22.93 9.33
C VAL A 6 17.93 23.53 10.68
N LYS A 7 17.62 24.81 10.72
CA LYS A 7 17.30 25.42 11.98
C LYS A 7 15.88 25.24 12.39
N THR A 8 15.03 24.76 11.51
CA THR A 8 13.65 24.52 11.84
C THR A 8 13.58 23.55 13.01
N PRO A 9 12.85 23.88 14.04
CA PRO A 9 12.75 22.99 15.19
C PRO A 9 11.93 21.79 14.82
N LEU A 10 12.58 20.74 14.46
CA LEU A 10 11.94 19.62 13.84
C LEU A 10 11.11 18.79 14.78
N ALA A 11 11.50 18.67 16.00
CA ALA A 11 10.89 17.68 16.87
C ALA A 11 10.32 18.27 18.15
N SER A 12 10.06 19.57 18.17
CA SER A 12 9.61 20.21 19.38
C SER A 12 8.36 19.51 19.93
N GLY A 13 8.45 18.89 21.08
CA GLY A 13 7.33 18.21 21.70
C GLY A 13 6.93 16.90 21.05
N ARG A 14 7.62 16.50 19.99
CA ARG A 14 7.29 15.25 19.29
C ARG A 14 8.29 14.17 19.67
N LYS A 15 7.85 12.95 19.63
CA LYS A 15 8.67 11.80 20.02
C LYS A 15 8.81 10.83 18.86
N ALA A 16 9.93 10.13 18.83
CA ALA A 16 10.05 9.01 17.91
C ALA A 16 9.05 7.93 18.29
N ILE A 17 8.56 7.21 17.29
CA ILE A 17 7.62 6.11 17.49
C ILE A 17 8.34 4.84 17.08
N PHE A 18 8.39 3.86 17.98
CA PHE A 18 9.06 2.60 17.72
C PHE A 18 8.01 1.48 17.70
N SER A 19 8.00 0.69 16.63
CA SER A 19 7.07 -0.43 16.48
C SER A 19 7.89 -1.71 16.32
N PRO A 20 8.11 -2.46 17.40
CA PRO A 20 8.97 -3.65 17.32
C PRO A 20 8.28 -4.80 16.60
N ALA A 21 9.05 -5.54 15.82
CA ALA A 21 8.53 -6.71 15.12
C ALA A 21 8.04 -7.79 16.08
N SER A 22 8.57 -7.79 17.30
CA SER A 22 8.17 -8.77 18.32
C SER A 22 6.78 -8.53 18.88
N SER A 23 6.20 -7.36 18.63
CA SER A 23 4.85 -7.02 19.10
C SER A 23 4.07 -6.41 17.93
N PRO A 24 3.80 -7.19 16.88
CA PRO A 24 3.16 -6.64 15.69
C PRO A 24 1.72 -6.21 15.97
N VAL A 25 1.32 -5.12 15.31
CA VAL A 25 -0.05 -4.60 15.39
C VAL A 25 -0.66 -4.74 13.99
N TYR A 26 -1.82 -5.36 13.91
CA TYR A 26 -2.49 -5.59 12.65
C TYR A 26 -3.76 -4.77 12.56
N ALA A 27 -4.03 -4.23 11.38
CA ALA A 27 -5.31 -3.60 11.08
C ALA A 27 -6.17 -4.58 10.30
N PRO A 28 -7.50 -4.41 10.33
CA PRO A 28 -8.38 -5.24 9.51
C PRO A 28 -8.02 -5.09 8.04
N GLY A 29 -7.99 -6.21 7.35
CA GLY A 29 -7.69 -6.23 5.93
C GLY A 29 -8.95 -6.21 5.08
N ARG A 30 -8.74 -6.07 3.76
CA ARG A 30 -9.84 -6.13 2.82
C ARG A 30 -10.28 -7.58 2.68
N ARG A 31 -11.49 -7.89 3.14
CA ARG A 31 -12.17 -9.17 2.93
C ARG A 31 -11.30 -10.42 3.16
N ASP A 32 -10.43 -10.42 4.09
CA ASP A 32 -9.58 -11.57 4.41
C ASP A 32 -8.56 -11.95 3.32
N PHE A 33 -8.42 -11.16 2.28
CA PHE A 33 -7.38 -11.45 1.28
C PHE A 33 -5.99 -11.29 1.89
N PHE A 34 -5.79 -10.24 2.68
CA PHE A 34 -4.48 -9.85 3.16
C PHE A 34 -4.50 -9.55 4.65
N LYS A 35 -3.33 -9.66 5.26
CA LYS A 35 -3.08 -9.18 6.61
C LYS A 35 -2.24 -7.92 6.49
N TYR A 36 -2.54 -6.91 7.30
CA TYR A 36 -1.86 -5.62 7.24
C TYR A 36 -1.21 -5.32 8.58
N ARG A 37 0.10 -5.52 8.66
CA ARG A 37 0.84 -5.17 9.86
C ARG A 37 1.17 -3.69 9.80
N GLN A 38 0.73 -2.95 10.82
CA GLN A 38 0.96 -1.52 10.88
C GLN A 38 2.38 -1.24 11.31
N LEU A 39 3.03 -0.28 10.65
CA LEU A 39 4.38 0.14 10.98
C LEU A 39 4.33 1.45 11.78
N ALA A 40 5.45 1.84 12.37
CA ALA A 40 5.51 3.02 13.21
C ALA A 40 4.97 4.27 12.54
N ALA A 41 5.20 4.41 11.23
CA ALA A 41 4.76 5.60 10.50
C ALA A 41 3.24 5.74 10.47
N SER A 42 2.50 4.65 10.61
CA SER A 42 1.03 4.71 10.61
C SER A 42 0.46 5.40 11.84
N GLU A 43 1.25 5.57 12.88
CA GLU A 43 0.82 6.33 14.05
C GLU A 43 1.11 7.81 13.88
N GLY A 44 1.73 8.21 12.80
CA GLY A 44 2.01 9.60 12.49
C GLY A 44 1.10 10.11 11.39
N GLU A 45 1.70 10.72 10.38
CA GLU A 45 0.94 11.41 9.34
C GLU A 45 0.88 10.66 8.03
N MET A 46 1.36 9.44 7.97
CA MET A 46 1.28 8.63 6.76
C MET A 46 0.78 7.24 7.13
N THR A 47 0.30 6.50 6.15
CA THR A 47 -0.01 5.10 6.34
C THR A 47 1.16 4.28 5.81
N ALA A 48 1.71 3.42 6.63
CA ALA A 48 2.77 2.51 6.21
C ALA A 48 2.52 1.14 6.84
N GLN A 49 2.50 0.11 6.03
CA GLN A 49 2.13 -1.23 6.49
C GLN A 49 2.79 -2.30 5.63
N VAL A 50 2.93 -3.49 6.21
CA VAL A 50 3.39 -4.66 5.47
C VAL A 50 2.18 -5.55 5.21
N MET A 51 1.96 -5.86 3.95
CA MET A 51 0.83 -6.67 3.51
C MET A 51 1.31 -8.07 3.20
N THR A 52 0.62 -9.07 3.73
CA THR A 52 0.93 -10.49 3.49
C THR A 52 -0.33 -11.27 3.21
N THR A 53 -0.16 -12.47 2.67
CA THR A 53 -1.27 -13.43 2.54
C THR A 53 -0.90 -14.68 3.31
N ASN A 54 -1.90 -15.49 3.65
CA ASN A 54 -1.66 -16.75 4.33
C ASN A 54 -1.30 -17.87 3.36
N ALA A 55 -1.88 -17.86 2.17
CA ALA A 55 -1.74 -18.98 1.24
C ALA A 55 -1.63 -18.54 -0.21
N GLY A 56 -1.32 -17.27 -0.42
CA GLY A 56 -1.32 -16.70 -1.75
C GLY A 56 -2.72 -16.28 -2.19
N LEU A 57 -2.78 -15.35 -3.09
CA LEU A 57 -4.04 -14.88 -3.66
C LEU A 57 -4.36 -15.74 -4.85
N THR A 58 -5.47 -16.48 -4.80
CA THR A 58 -5.86 -17.42 -5.86
C THR A 58 -6.94 -16.86 -6.77
N GLU A 59 -7.58 -15.76 -6.38
CA GLU A 59 -8.54 -15.09 -7.25
C GLU A 59 -8.38 -13.59 -7.09
N PRO A 60 -8.75 -12.80 -8.10
CA PRO A 60 -8.55 -11.36 -8.04
C PRO A 60 -9.30 -10.72 -6.87
N THR A 61 -8.69 -9.68 -6.31
CA THR A 61 -9.33 -8.93 -5.22
C THR A 61 -10.51 -8.12 -5.71
N GLY A 62 -10.57 -7.83 -7.01
CA GLY A 62 -11.56 -6.96 -7.59
C GLY A 62 -10.99 -5.55 -7.78
N TRP A 63 -11.54 -4.83 -8.75
CA TRP A 63 -11.10 -3.48 -9.04
C TRP A 63 -11.46 -2.54 -7.90
N HIS A 64 -10.54 -1.66 -7.56
CA HIS A 64 -10.71 -0.71 -6.47
C HIS A 64 -9.69 0.42 -6.61
N TYR A 65 -9.87 1.46 -5.82
CA TYR A 65 -8.87 2.52 -5.70
C TYR A 65 -8.80 2.99 -4.26
N HIS A 66 -7.73 3.69 -3.92
CA HIS A 66 -7.52 4.20 -2.57
C HIS A 66 -7.66 5.72 -2.55
N ILE A 67 -8.23 6.23 -1.47
CA ILE A 67 -8.35 7.66 -1.26
C ILE A 67 -7.08 8.11 -0.55
N CYS A 68 -6.15 8.65 -1.33
CA CYS A 68 -4.87 9.19 -0.87
C CYS A 68 -4.31 10.00 -2.04
N GLU A 69 -3.19 10.66 -1.86
CA GLU A 69 -2.53 11.37 -2.97
C GLU A 69 -1.62 10.46 -3.76
N SER A 70 -0.92 9.57 -3.07
CA SER A 70 -0.04 8.59 -3.72
C SER A 70 0.03 7.32 -2.91
N GLN A 71 0.22 6.23 -3.61
CA GLN A 71 0.45 4.92 -3.00
C GLN A 71 1.76 4.36 -3.56
N PHE A 72 2.69 4.06 -2.68
CA PHE A 72 3.97 3.47 -3.04
C PHE A 72 4.00 2.04 -2.54
N ILE A 73 4.39 1.10 -3.38
CA ILE A 73 4.55 -0.30 -2.97
C ILE A 73 5.93 -0.81 -3.34
N TYR A 74 6.45 -1.68 -2.49
CA TYR A 74 7.76 -2.29 -2.67
C TYR A 74 7.65 -3.76 -2.27
N VAL A 75 7.91 -4.68 -3.19
CA VAL A 75 7.78 -6.11 -2.90
C VAL A 75 8.99 -6.56 -2.08
N LEU A 76 8.72 -7.07 -0.89
CA LEU A 76 9.77 -7.56 0.01
C LEU A 76 10.08 -9.02 -0.23
N LYS A 77 9.07 -9.80 -0.65
CA LYS A 77 9.23 -11.24 -0.79
C LYS A 77 8.15 -11.76 -1.73
N GLY A 78 8.50 -12.74 -2.55
CA GLY A 78 7.51 -13.36 -3.44
C GLY A 78 7.17 -12.51 -4.64
N THR A 79 5.95 -12.71 -5.16
CA THR A 79 5.51 -12.06 -6.40
C THR A 79 4.10 -11.51 -6.26
N LEU A 80 3.80 -10.49 -7.07
CA LEU A 80 2.49 -9.88 -7.14
C LEU A 80 2.17 -9.56 -8.60
N ASP A 81 0.97 -9.93 -9.04
CA ASP A 81 0.46 -9.51 -10.34
C ASP A 81 -0.70 -8.57 -10.14
N LEU A 82 -0.74 -7.48 -10.90
CA LEU A 82 -1.87 -6.57 -10.85
C LEU A 82 -2.14 -5.93 -12.20
N ASP A 83 -3.41 -5.59 -12.40
CA ASP A 83 -3.87 -4.86 -13.57
C ASP A 83 -4.12 -3.42 -13.17
N LEU A 84 -3.80 -2.49 -14.06
CA LEU A 84 -3.90 -1.07 -13.83
C LEU A 84 -4.96 -0.43 -14.71
N GLU A 85 -5.42 0.73 -14.30
CA GLU A 85 -6.50 1.45 -14.98
C GLU A 85 -6.18 1.79 -16.42
N ASP A 86 -4.90 1.97 -16.75
CA ASP A 86 -4.49 2.33 -18.11
C ASP A 86 -4.44 1.13 -19.07
N GLY A 87 -4.84 -0.03 -18.60
CA GLY A 87 -4.84 -1.25 -19.42
C GLY A 87 -3.58 -2.06 -19.32
N SER A 88 -2.56 -1.59 -18.60
CA SER A 88 -1.34 -2.36 -18.43
C SER A 88 -1.47 -3.37 -17.30
N SER A 89 -0.63 -4.40 -17.34
CA SER A 89 -0.51 -5.37 -16.26
C SER A 89 0.93 -5.40 -15.81
N VAL A 90 1.14 -5.55 -14.52
CA VAL A 90 2.47 -5.52 -13.93
C VAL A 90 2.70 -6.82 -13.16
N HIS A 91 3.85 -7.43 -13.39
CA HIS A 91 4.31 -8.58 -12.62
C HIS A 91 5.51 -8.12 -11.81
N MET A 92 5.37 -8.13 -10.48
CA MET A 92 6.41 -7.64 -9.60
C MET A 92 7.04 -8.77 -8.82
N VAL A 93 8.36 -8.73 -8.71
CA VAL A 93 9.12 -9.66 -7.88
C VAL A 93 9.82 -8.90 -6.76
N ALA A 94 10.41 -9.61 -5.81
CA ALA A 94 11.08 -8.97 -4.68
C ALA A 94 12.10 -7.93 -5.17
N GLY A 95 12.04 -6.74 -4.59
CA GLY A 95 12.89 -5.63 -4.98
C GLY A 95 12.26 -4.66 -5.97
N ASP A 96 11.15 -5.03 -6.59
CA ASP A 96 10.44 -4.13 -7.50
C ASP A 96 9.59 -3.14 -6.71
N SER A 97 9.41 -1.95 -7.28
CA SER A 97 8.54 -0.95 -6.67
C SER A 97 7.61 -0.33 -7.71
N LEU A 98 6.50 0.21 -7.25
CA LEU A 98 5.51 0.83 -8.10
C LEU A 98 4.92 2.02 -7.38
N LEU A 99 4.75 3.12 -8.09
CA LEU A 99 4.07 4.30 -7.56
C LEU A 99 2.74 4.45 -8.28
N LEU A 100 1.66 4.46 -7.52
CA LEU A 100 0.31 4.64 -8.05
C LEU A 100 -0.21 5.99 -7.60
N PRO A 101 -0.66 6.84 -8.53
CA PRO A 101 -1.38 8.04 -8.13
C PRO A 101 -2.62 7.67 -7.33
N GLY A 102 -2.99 8.48 -6.35
CA GLY A 102 -4.22 8.24 -5.61
C GLY A 102 -5.41 8.24 -6.55
N GLY A 103 -6.38 7.40 -6.25
CA GLY A 103 -7.56 7.26 -7.07
C GLY A 103 -7.40 6.38 -8.30
N MET A 104 -6.18 5.93 -8.61
CA MET A 104 -6.00 5.06 -9.77
C MET A 104 -6.59 3.68 -9.50
N LYS A 105 -7.48 3.24 -10.36
CA LYS A 105 -8.08 1.91 -10.25
C LYS A 105 -7.07 0.83 -10.53
N HIS A 106 -7.11 -0.22 -9.75
CA HIS A 106 -6.22 -1.38 -9.94
C HIS A 106 -6.88 -2.63 -9.37
N ASN A 107 -6.30 -3.77 -9.68
CA ASN A 107 -6.85 -5.07 -9.31
C ASN A 107 -5.70 -6.04 -9.11
N GLU A 108 -5.48 -6.50 -7.88
CA GLU A 108 -4.48 -7.53 -7.63
C GLU A 108 -5.04 -8.85 -8.11
N THR A 109 -4.35 -9.52 -9.01
CA THR A 109 -4.87 -10.74 -9.63
C THR A 109 -4.25 -12.01 -9.08
N SER A 110 -3.01 -11.97 -8.61
CA SER A 110 -2.41 -13.13 -7.97
C SER A 110 -1.18 -12.74 -7.16
N THR A 111 -0.83 -13.58 -6.20
CA THR A 111 0.42 -13.47 -5.45
C THR A 111 0.99 -14.85 -5.24
N SER A 112 2.31 -14.91 -4.95
CA SER A 112 2.90 -16.16 -4.47
C SER A 112 2.45 -16.41 -3.03
N THR A 113 2.68 -17.62 -2.54
CA THR A 113 2.27 -17.99 -1.18
C THR A 113 3.08 -17.28 -0.11
N ASP A 114 4.31 -16.87 -0.43
CA ASP A 114 5.21 -16.20 0.51
C ASP A 114 5.22 -14.68 0.32
N PHE A 115 4.22 -14.13 -0.31
CA PHE A 115 4.17 -12.72 -0.67
C PHE A 115 4.23 -11.80 0.55
N GLU A 116 5.10 -10.80 0.46
CA GLU A 116 5.15 -9.69 1.42
C GLU A 116 5.44 -8.39 0.67
N LEU A 117 4.77 -7.35 1.05
CA LEU A 117 4.87 -6.07 0.36
C LEU A 117 4.82 -4.94 1.39
N LEU A 118 5.72 -3.97 1.22
CA LEU A 118 5.64 -2.71 1.97
C LEU A 118 4.76 -1.75 1.18
N GLU A 119 3.80 -1.14 1.85
CA GLU A 119 2.87 -0.22 1.24
C GLU A 119 2.85 1.07 2.04
N VAL A 120 2.98 2.19 1.34
CA VAL A 120 2.96 3.51 1.98
C VAL A 120 1.97 4.39 1.22
N MET A 121 1.01 4.94 1.92
CA MET A 121 0.09 5.92 1.35
C MET A 121 0.37 7.29 1.93
N LEU A 122 0.40 8.29 1.05
CA LEU A 122 0.70 9.67 1.41
C LEU A 122 -0.45 10.57 0.98
N PRO A 123 -0.83 11.51 1.81
CA PRO A 123 -0.37 11.66 3.18
C PRO A 123 -0.87 10.55 4.08
N LYS A 124 -1.97 9.91 3.73
CA LYS A 124 -2.58 8.89 4.55
C LYS A 124 -3.64 8.17 3.75
N LEU A 125 -3.92 6.92 4.09
CA LEU A 125 -5.04 6.19 3.49
C LEU A 125 -6.33 6.63 4.15
N GLU A 126 -7.25 7.24 3.37
CA GLU A 126 -8.54 7.69 3.86
C GLU A 126 -9.65 6.68 3.57
N GLY A 127 -9.40 5.73 2.71
CA GLY A 127 -10.39 4.70 2.40
C GLY A 127 -10.03 3.92 1.15
N THR A 128 -10.68 2.78 0.99
CA THR A 128 -10.56 1.93 -0.20
C THR A 128 -11.96 1.78 -0.79
N VAL A 129 -12.10 2.07 -2.07
CA VAL A 129 -13.40 2.10 -2.74
C VAL A 129 -13.45 1.03 -3.82
N PRO A 130 -14.29 0.00 -3.67
CA PRO A 130 -14.52 -0.96 -4.75
C PRO A 130 -15.17 -0.26 -5.93
N CYS A 131 -14.83 -0.69 -7.12
CA CYS A 131 -15.37 -0.07 -8.32
C CYS A 131 -15.48 -1.09 -9.44
N ASP A 132 -16.12 -0.68 -10.54
CA ASP A 132 -16.18 -1.51 -11.73
C ASP A 132 -14.85 -1.44 -12.48
N PRO A 133 -14.56 -2.41 -13.34
CA PRO A 133 -13.36 -2.35 -14.18
C PRO A 133 -13.33 -1.07 -15.00
N PRO A 134 -12.13 -0.58 -15.37
CA PRO A 134 -12.02 0.64 -16.15
C PRO A 134 -12.81 0.54 -17.44
N GLY A 135 -13.56 1.58 -17.75
CA GLY A 135 -14.33 1.66 -18.99
C GLY A 135 -15.69 1.01 -18.93
N SER A 136 -15.96 0.15 -17.94
CA SER A 136 -17.23 -0.56 -17.90
C SER A 136 -18.41 0.35 -17.59
N ASP A 137 -18.16 1.45 -16.89
CA ASP A 137 -19.20 2.41 -16.55
C ASP A 137 -19.55 3.32 -17.71
N GLN A 138 -18.89 3.18 -18.83
CA GLN A 138 -19.16 4.03 -19.99
C GLN A 138 -20.08 3.39 -20.99
N SER A 139 -20.54 2.22 -20.70
CA SER A 139 -21.40 1.50 -21.64
C SER A 139 -22.85 1.91 -21.55
N LYS A 140 -23.15 2.92 -20.77
CA LYS A 140 -24.53 3.32 -20.62
C LYS A 140 -25.00 4.27 -21.69
#